data_ebcd464320f664c8d409656f826da7a0
#
_entry.id   ebcd464320f664c8d409656f826da7a0
#
_cell.length_a   1.000
_cell.length_b   1.000
_cell.length_c   1.000
_cell.angle_alpha   90.00
_cell.angle_beta   90.00
_cell.angle_gamma   90.00
#
_symmetry.space_group_name_H-M   'P 1'
#
loop_
_entity.id
_entity.type
_entity.pdbx_description
1 polymer ?
#
loop_
_entity_poly.entity_id
_entity_poly.type
_entity_poly.pdbx_seq_one_letter_code
_entity_poly.pdbx_strand_id
1 'polypeptide(L)'
;MSTEHRRSRHRTTEAEPSPQDLEAQQEHRRLERRTLLKQALGLGGACAAAGWLSLAPAEWPLSLRDPDGERGKPKPRLRSLPAGGFAVPDVPSVADLAVAHGTKHKEMLKGALDALGGIGRFIKKGDVVVIKPNVAFERPAALGATTNPEVLVALIELVREAGAREVRVADNPIESPESCFVRSGIQAATQAAGARLYLPAPNEFSMLGTPGATWIERWPFFWGPFEGANKVIGVSPIKDHNLCRASMTTKNWYGLLGGRRNQFHQDIHGIIADLALMLRPTFVVLDATRVLFRSGPTGGNLGDVKPGNTLVVSRDSLAADAYGWDQLLERKGEALPAYFEKSAARQLGQPDWRKLSLRELSVG
;
A
#
# COMPACT_ATOMS: atom_id res chain seq x y z
N MET A 1 33.11 -33.04 -66.13
CA MET A 1 33.40 -31.87 -67.01
C MET A 1 33.26 -30.61 -66.12
N SER A 2 34.43 -30.00 -65.86
CA SER A 2 34.60 -28.77 -65.09
C SER A 2 34.07 -27.56 -65.83
N THR A 3 33.58 -26.58 -65.04
CA THR A 3 33.75 -25.16 -65.39
C THR A 3 33.80 -24.32 -64.09
N GLU A 4 35.01 -23.97 -63.78
CA GLU A 4 35.35 -22.92 -62.76
C GLU A 4 34.88 -21.56 -63.27
N HIS A 5 34.13 -20.85 -62.51
CA HIS A 5 33.88 -19.41 -62.70
C HIS A 5 34.77 -18.62 -61.73
N ARG A 6 35.86 -18.12 -62.28
CA ARG A 6 36.82 -17.16 -61.64
C ARG A 6 36.13 -15.80 -61.46
N ARG A 7 35.80 -15.40 -60.26
CA ARG A 7 35.39 -14.02 -59.94
C ARG A 7 36.64 -13.17 -59.69
N SER A 8 36.87 -12.23 -60.57
CA SER A 8 37.89 -11.19 -60.41
C SER A 8 37.45 -10.20 -59.31
N ARG A 9 38.24 -10.09 -58.26
CA ARG A 9 38.12 -9.03 -57.27
C ARG A 9 38.78 -7.77 -57.82
N HIS A 10 38.01 -6.77 -58.21
CA HIS A 10 38.53 -5.40 -58.36
C HIS A 10 38.86 -4.87 -56.99
N ARG A 11 40.14 -4.70 -56.69
CA ARG A 11 40.67 -3.87 -55.61
C ARG A 11 40.56 -2.42 -56.05
N THR A 12 39.57 -1.69 -55.53
CA THR A 12 39.60 -0.22 -55.55
C THR A 12 40.68 0.22 -54.60
N THR A 13 41.78 0.76 -55.15
CA THR A 13 42.78 1.48 -54.37
C THR A 13 42.14 2.79 -53.92
N GLU A 14 41.73 2.88 -52.62
CA GLU A 14 41.42 4.15 -52.04
C GLU A 14 42.68 5.01 -52.05
N ALA A 15 42.60 6.18 -52.66
CA ALA A 15 43.70 7.15 -52.64
C ALA A 15 43.97 7.62 -51.18
N GLU A 16 45.23 7.66 -50.83
CA GLU A 16 45.60 8.23 -49.51
C GLU A 16 45.09 9.68 -49.40
N PRO A 17 44.47 10.07 -48.28
CA PRO A 17 43.94 11.42 -48.12
C PRO A 17 45.06 12.46 -48.21
N SER A 18 44.80 13.56 -48.87
CA SER A 18 45.77 14.65 -49.01
C SER A 18 46.06 15.31 -47.65
N PRO A 19 47.20 15.97 -47.50
CA PRO A 19 47.54 16.70 -46.26
C PRO A 19 46.41 17.69 -45.83
N GLN A 20 45.73 18.29 -46.80
CA GLN A 20 44.62 19.23 -46.56
C GLN A 20 43.39 18.48 -46.04
N ASP A 21 43.08 17.27 -46.53
CA ASP A 21 41.99 16.43 -46.04
C ASP A 21 42.24 15.96 -44.58
N LEU A 22 43.49 15.67 -44.25
CA LEU A 22 43.90 15.28 -42.89
C LEU A 22 43.77 16.43 -41.89
N GLU A 23 44.14 17.64 -42.32
CA GLU A 23 43.96 18.85 -41.50
C GLU A 23 42.48 19.19 -41.28
N ALA A 24 41.66 19.12 -42.31
CA ALA A 24 40.23 19.35 -42.22
C ALA A 24 39.53 18.30 -41.31
N GLN A 25 39.93 17.03 -41.40
CA GLN A 25 39.46 15.97 -40.50
C GLN A 25 39.87 16.20 -39.05
N GLN A 26 41.09 16.69 -38.82
CA GLN A 26 41.57 17.00 -37.45
C GLN A 26 40.83 18.19 -36.89
N GLU A 27 40.54 19.21 -37.66
CA GLU A 27 39.82 20.40 -37.23
C GLU A 27 38.35 20.04 -36.92
N HIS A 28 37.73 19.23 -37.77
CA HIS A 28 36.38 18.71 -37.53
C HIS A 28 36.27 17.91 -36.22
N ARG A 29 37.23 17.00 -35.96
CA ARG A 29 37.28 16.25 -34.71
C ARG A 29 37.53 17.17 -33.50
N ARG A 30 38.29 18.25 -33.65
CA ARG A 30 38.48 19.25 -32.58
C ARG A 30 37.19 20.00 -32.27
N LEU A 31 36.40 20.37 -33.27
CA LEU A 31 35.12 21.05 -33.09
C LEU A 31 34.06 20.12 -32.45
N GLU A 32 34.00 18.89 -32.90
CA GLU A 32 33.13 17.88 -32.28
C GLU A 32 33.45 17.64 -30.79
N ARG A 33 34.76 17.47 -30.47
CA ARG A 33 35.21 17.33 -29.08
C ARG A 33 34.83 18.55 -28.22
N ARG A 34 35.02 19.78 -28.75
CA ARG A 34 34.63 20.99 -28.04
C ARG A 34 33.10 21.07 -27.81
N THR A 35 32.32 20.65 -28.79
CA THR A 35 30.86 20.62 -28.66
C THR A 35 30.41 19.59 -27.64
N LEU A 36 30.97 18.38 -27.69
CA LEU A 36 30.71 17.33 -26.69
C LEU A 36 31.11 17.75 -25.27
N LEU A 37 32.26 18.42 -25.11
CA LEU A 37 32.68 18.93 -23.80
C LEU A 37 31.73 20.01 -23.26
N LYS A 38 31.27 20.94 -24.13
CA LYS A 38 30.29 21.94 -23.71
C LYS A 38 28.95 21.32 -23.34
N GLN A 39 28.49 20.33 -24.08
CA GLN A 39 27.27 19.59 -23.74
C GLN A 39 27.42 18.79 -22.45
N ALA A 40 28.55 18.11 -22.24
CA ALA A 40 28.85 17.37 -21.01
C ALA A 40 28.95 18.30 -19.78
N LEU A 41 29.59 19.46 -19.92
CA LEU A 41 29.65 20.47 -18.86
C LEU A 41 28.27 21.07 -18.57
N GLY A 42 27.45 21.33 -19.59
CA GLY A 42 26.07 21.79 -19.43
C GLY A 42 25.19 20.76 -18.71
N LEU A 43 25.28 19.48 -19.11
CA LEU A 43 24.57 18.39 -18.45
C LEU A 43 25.08 18.15 -17.03
N GLY A 44 26.41 18.16 -16.83
CA GLY A 44 26.99 18.00 -15.50
C GLY A 44 26.59 19.15 -14.55
N GLY A 45 26.57 20.38 -15.03
CA GLY A 45 26.09 21.54 -14.29
C GLY A 45 24.60 21.44 -13.95
N ALA A 46 23.78 21.01 -14.89
CA ALA A 46 22.34 20.80 -14.67
C ALA A 46 22.08 19.68 -13.65
N CYS A 47 22.81 18.56 -13.74
CA CYS A 47 22.71 17.47 -12.76
C CYS A 47 23.16 17.91 -11.37
N ALA A 48 24.26 18.67 -11.26
CA ALA A 48 24.73 19.20 -9.98
C ALA A 48 23.72 20.19 -9.37
N ALA A 49 23.16 21.08 -10.18
CA ALA A 49 22.13 22.01 -9.74
C ALA A 49 20.85 21.26 -9.29
N ALA A 50 20.41 20.27 -10.05
CA ALA A 50 19.26 19.44 -9.67
C ALA A 50 19.51 18.67 -8.39
N GLY A 51 20.72 18.09 -8.23
CA GLY A 51 21.13 17.42 -7.01
C GLY A 51 21.15 18.36 -5.80
N TRP A 52 21.72 19.55 -5.95
CA TRP A 52 21.72 20.57 -4.89
C TRP A 52 20.30 21.03 -4.53
N LEU A 53 19.46 21.31 -5.53
CA LEU A 53 18.06 21.70 -5.31
C LEU A 53 17.24 20.58 -4.65
N SER A 54 17.59 19.31 -4.90
CA SER A 54 16.96 18.17 -4.22
C SER A 54 17.35 18.03 -2.75
N LEU A 55 18.52 18.59 -2.36
CA LEU A 55 18.98 18.62 -0.97
C LEU A 55 18.61 19.90 -0.25
N ALA A 56 18.23 20.94 -0.98
CA ALA A 56 17.86 22.23 -0.41
C ALA A 56 16.63 22.11 0.51
N PRO A 57 16.53 22.93 1.58
CA PRO A 57 15.36 22.98 2.43
C PRO A 57 14.05 23.10 1.62
N ALA A 58 12.99 22.41 2.06
CA ALA A 58 11.72 22.37 1.33
C ALA A 58 11.05 23.75 1.18
N GLU A 59 11.31 24.66 2.10
CA GLU A 59 10.83 26.06 2.10
C GLU A 59 11.49 26.94 1.04
N TRP A 60 12.59 26.51 0.46
CA TRP A 60 13.25 27.26 -0.60
C TRP A 60 12.43 27.21 -1.90
N PRO A 61 12.19 28.35 -2.58
CA PRO A 61 11.35 28.39 -3.77
C PRO A 61 11.80 27.47 -4.91
N LEU A 62 13.11 27.25 -5.03
CA LEU A 62 13.73 26.44 -6.08
C LEU A 62 14.07 25.00 -5.62
N SER A 63 13.86 24.63 -4.34
CA SER A 63 14.09 23.28 -3.88
C SER A 63 13.24 22.26 -4.64
N LEU A 64 13.79 21.12 -5.00
CA LEU A 64 13.05 19.98 -5.60
C LEU A 64 12.41 19.04 -4.55
N ARG A 65 12.66 19.30 -3.27
CA ARG A 65 12.02 18.56 -2.18
C ARG A 65 10.54 18.92 -2.12
N ASP A 66 9.73 17.90 -2.01
CA ASP A 66 8.28 18.02 -1.91
C ASP A 66 7.77 16.98 -0.90
N PRO A 67 8.03 17.24 0.41
CA PRO A 67 7.76 16.27 1.47
C PRO A 67 6.27 15.94 1.62
N ASP A 68 5.40 16.87 1.26
CA ASP A 68 3.96 16.70 1.31
C ASP A 68 3.32 16.36 -0.05
N GLY A 69 4.12 16.40 -1.15
CA GLY A 69 3.63 16.09 -2.50
C GLY A 69 2.71 17.16 -3.11
N GLU A 70 2.67 18.37 -2.53
CA GLU A 70 1.69 19.40 -2.89
C GLU A 70 2.32 20.73 -3.36
N ARG A 71 3.60 20.69 -3.78
CA ARG A 71 4.28 21.90 -4.25
C ARG A 71 3.56 22.54 -5.45
N GLY A 72 3.38 23.84 -5.37
CA GLY A 72 2.74 24.65 -6.44
C GLY A 72 1.22 24.57 -6.48
N LYS A 73 0.61 23.76 -5.61
CA LYS A 73 -0.84 23.76 -5.46
C LYS A 73 -1.28 24.74 -4.36
N PRO A 74 -2.50 25.32 -4.47
CA PRO A 74 -3.09 26.05 -3.36
C PRO A 74 -3.07 25.19 -2.11
N LYS A 75 -2.63 25.73 -0.97
CA LYS A 75 -2.60 24.94 0.29
C LYS A 75 -4.04 24.52 0.61
N PRO A 76 -4.39 23.23 0.48
CA PRO A 76 -5.74 22.77 0.76
C PRO A 76 -6.00 22.92 2.26
N ARG A 77 -7.29 23.04 2.63
CA ARG A 77 -7.71 23.07 4.03
C ARG A 77 -7.20 21.83 4.74
N LEU A 78 -6.49 22.01 5.85
CA LEU A 78 -6.00 20.91 6.66
C LEU A 78 -7.20 20.21 7.32
N ARG A 79 -7.34 18.90 7.08
CA ARG A 79 -8.33 18.03 7.73
C ARG A 79 -7.69 17.34 8.92
N SER A 80 -8.50 16.85 9.82
CA SER A 80 -8.08 15.99 10.93
C SER A 80 -9.08 14.85 11.10
N LEU A 81 -8.58 13.67 11.41
CA LEU A 81 -9.43 12.57 11.87
C LEU A 81 -9.88 12.84 13.32
N PRO A 82 -10.94 12.16 13.80
CA PRO A 82 -11.40 12.33 15.19
C PRO A 82 -10.28 12.08 16.19
N ALA A 83 -10.26 12.83 17.28
CA ALA A 83 -9.36 12.56 18.37
C ALA A 83 -9.63 11.14 18.94
N GLY A 84 -8.58 10.30 19.01
CA GLY A 84 -8.74 8.87 19.33
C GLY A 84 -9.14 7.97 18.17
N GLY A 85 -9.31 8.52 16.98
CA GLY A 85 -9.67 7.78 15.75
C GLY A 85 -11.10 7.28 15.74
N PHE A 86 -11.30 6.08 15.24
CA PHE A 86 -12.60 5.41 15.13
C PHE A 86 -12.74 4.24 16.10
N ALA A 87 -11.84 4.17 17.09
CA ALA A 87 -11.83 3.12 18.09
C ALA A 87 -13.12 3.12 18.94
N VAL A 88 -13.53 1.93 19.36
CA VAL A 88 -14.61 1.77 20.33
C VAL A 88 -14.05 1.50 21.72
N PRO A 89 -14.78 1.82 22.80
CA PRO A 89 -14.32 1.58 24.16
C PRO A 89 -13.97 0.12 24.42
N ASP A 90 -13.03 -0.10 25.35
CA ASP A 90 -12.68 -1.43 25.85
C ASP A 90 -13.83 -2.04 26.65
N VAL A 91 -13.97 -3.35 26.55
CA VAL A 91 -14.89 -4.15 27.37
C VAL A 91 -14.09 -5.32 27.94
N PRO A 92 -13.77 -5.31 29.24
CA PRO A 92 -12.85 -6.29 29.83
C PRO A 92 -13.31 -7.75 29.76
N SER A 93 -14.61 -7.99 29.54
CA SER A 93 -15.20 -9.33 29.53
C SER A 93 -15.16 -10.03 28.15
N VAL A 94 -14.62 -9.38 27.13
CA VAL A 94 -14.58 -9.93 25.77
C VAL A 94 -13.13 -10.10 25.29
N ALA A 95 -12.93 -10.92 24.27
CA ALA A 95 -11.60 -11.09 23.67
C ALA A 95 -11.09 -9.79 23.02
N ASP A 96 -9.77 -9.63 22.97
CA ASP A 96 -9.09 -8.56 22.23
C ASP A 96 -8.79 -8.98 20.78
N LEU A 97 -8.58 -10.28 20.59
CA LEU A 97 -8.21 -10.91 19.34
C LEU A 97 -9.08 -12.17 19.14
N ALA A 98 -9.72 -12.29 18.00
CA ALA A 98 -10.48 -13.47 17.63
C ALA A 98 -9.96 -14.07 16.33
N VAL A 99 -9.80 -15.40 16.31
CA VAL A 99 -9.33 -16.16 15.16
C VAL A 99 -10.39 -17.17 14.79
N ALA A 100 -10.88 -17.11 13.55
CA ALA A 100 -11.89 -18.02 13.03
C ALA A 100 -11.30 -18.84 11.88
N HIS A 101 -11.43 -20.17 11.99
CA HIS A 101 -11.02 -21.12 10.95
C HIS A 101 -12.25 -21.70 10.24
N GLY A 102 -12.16 -21.85 8.92
CA GLY A 102 -13.23 -22.40 8.11
C GLY A 102 -13.26 -21.88 6.68
N THR A 103 -14.35 -22.15 5.99
CA THR A 103 -14.57 -21.70 4.60
C THR A 103 -15.84 -20.86 4.42
N LYS A 104 -16.68 -20.80 5.45
CA LYS A 104 -17.92 -20.00 5.44
C LYS A 104 -17.64 -18.59 5.97
N HIS A 105 -17.23 -17.68 5.11
CA HIS A 105 -16.67 -16.39 5.48
C HIS A 105 -17.59 -15.54 6.38
N LYS A 106 -18.91 -15.57 6.15
CA LYS A 106 -19.87 -14.79 6.94
C LYS A 106 -19.98 -15.33 8.36
N GLU A 107 -20.07 -16.65 8.50
CA GLU A 107 -20.12 -17.31 9.80
C GLU A 107 -18.79 -17.14 10.56
N MET A 108 -17.65 -17.21 9.87
CA MET A 108 -16.33 -16.92 10.46
C MET A 108 -16.25 -15.51 11.01
N LEU A 109 -16.64 -14.49 10.21
CA LEU A 109 -16.67 -13.09 10.64
C LEU A 109 -17.63 -12.89 11.81
N LYS A 110 -18.84 -13.47 11.72
CA LYS A 110 -19.85 -13.38 12.78
C LYS A 110 -19.32 -13.98 14.08
N GLY A 111 -18.78 -15.20 14.04
CA GLY A 111 -18.22 -15.86 15.21
C GLY A 111 -17.05 -15.10 15.83
N ALA A 112 -16.12 -14.57 15.01
CA ALA A 112 -15.04 -13.74 15.49
C ALA A 112 -15.52 -12.43 16.12
N LEU A 113 -16.49 -11.76 15.49
CA LEU A 113 -17.09 -10.53 16.05
C LEU A 113 -17.88 -10.82 17.32
N ASP A 114 -18.59 -11.96 17.41
CA ASP A 114 -19.32 -12.36 18.64
C ASP A 114 -18.34 -12.56 19.82
N ALA A 115 -17.16 -13.13 19.56
CA ALA A 115 -16.11 -13.25 20.57
C ALA A 115 -15.57 -11.91 21.06
N LEU A 116 -15.65 -10.88 20.22
CA LEU A 116 -15.28 -9.50 20.53
C LEU A 116 -16.45 -8.66 21.11
N GLY A 117 -17.57 -9.28 21.44
CA GLY A 117 -18.75 -8.63 22.03
C GLY A 117 -19.88 -8.32 21.05
N GLY A 118 -19.81 -8.90 19.84
CA GLY A 118 -20.82 -8.82 18.79
C GLY A 118 -20.69 -7.58 17.89
N ILE A 119 -21.20 -7.69 16.65
CA ILE A 119 -21.15 -6.59 15.66
C ILE A 119 -21.83 -5.31 16.22
N GLY A 120 -22.89 -5.45 17.01
CA GLY A 120 -23.61 -4.33 17.63
C GLY A 120 -22.77 -3.52 18.65
N ARG A 121 -21.63 -4.04 19.12
CA ARG A 121 -20.66 -3.26 19.87
C ARG A 121 -20.00 -2.20 18.98
N PHE A 122 -19.71 -2.56 17.76
CA PHE A 122 -18.89 -1.77 16.82
C PHE A 122 -19.74 -0.87 15.93
N ILE A 123 -20.88 -1.37 15.45
CA ILE A 123 -21.72 -0.71 14.48
C ILE A 123 -23.10 -0.47 15.09
N LYS A 124 -23.59 0.76 14.96
CA LYS A 124 -24.91 1.19 15.45
C LYS A 124 -25.79 1.61 14.28
N LYS A 125 -27.09 1.61 14.51
CA LYS A 125 -28.06 2.14 13.56
C LYS A 125 -27.72 3.60 13.19
N GLY A 126 -27.62 3.86 11.89
CA GLY A 126 -27.32 5.18 11.37
C GLY A 126 -25.84 5.48 11.12
N ASP A 127 -24.94 4.58 11.49
CA ASP A 127 -23.49 4.75 11.25
C ASP A 127 -23.17 4.86 9.75
N VAL A 128 -22.16 5.66 9.43
CA VAL A 128 -21.51 5.72 8.13
C VAL A 128 -20.15 5.04 8.25
N VAL A 129 -20.00 3.92 7.58
CA VAL A 129 -18.88 3.00 7.74
C VAL A 129 -17.99 3.02 6.50
N VAL A 130 -16.71 3.33 6.67
CA VAL A 130 -15.70 3.13 5.62
C VAL A 130 -15.05 1.77 5.82
N ILE A 131 -15.10 0.93 4.81
CA ILE A 131 -14.35 -0.33 4.73
C ILE A 131 -13.20 -0.11 3.75
N LYS A 132 -11.98 -0.29 4.21
CA LYS A 132 -10.78 -0.21 3.39
C LYS A 132 -10.22 -1.60 3.12
N PRO A 133 -10.51 -2.20 1.95
CA PRO A 133 -9.86 -3.43 1.50
C PRO A 133 -8.40 -3.15 1.08
N ASN A 134 -7.70 -4.15 0.59
CA ASN A 134 -6.45 -4.00 -0.15
C ASN A 134 -6.71 -4.31 -1.63
N VAL A 135 -6.54 -3.31 -2.47
CA VAL A 135 -6.74 -3.40 -3.93
C VAL A 135 -5.48 -2.91 -4.66
N ALA A 136 -4.32 -3.04 -4.02
CA ALA A 136 -3.08 -2.37 -4.44
C ALA A 136 -2.60 -2.70 -5.87
N PHE A 137 -2.98 -3.85 -6.43
CA PHE A 137 -2.46 -4.37 -7.69
C PHE A 137 -3.58 -4.91 -8.59
N GLU A 138 -3.37 -4.82 -9.89
CA GLU A 138 -4.23 -5.43 -10.90
C GLU A 138 -4.03 -6.96 -10.93
N ARG A 139 -4.51 -7.62 -9.87
CA ARG A 139 -4.37 -9.08 -9.68
C ARG A 139 -5.70 -9.71 -9.29
N PRO A 140 -6.02 -10.90 -9.83
CA PRO A 140 -7.16 -11.68 -9.34
C PRO A 140 -6.93 -12.09 -7.88
N ALA A 141 -7.99 -12.13 -7.10
CA ALA A 141 -7.94 -12.45 -5.66
C ALA A 141 -7.31 -13.82 -5.35
N ALA A 142 -7.37 -14.77 -6.29
CA ALA A 142 -6.75 -16.09 -6.17
C ALA A 142 -5.23 -16.02 -5.92
N LEU A 143 -4.57 -14.95 -6.34
CA LEU A 143 -3.13 -14.74 -6.13
C LEU A 143 -2.77 -14.21 -4.74
N GLY A 144 -3.74 -13.99 -3.85
CA GLY A 144 -3.50 -13.56 -2.46
C GLY A 144 -2.91 -12.14 -2.32
N ALA A 145 -2.78 -11.40 -3.41
CA ALA A 145 -2.22 -10.05 -3.39
C ALA A 145 -3.23 -8.96 -3.00
N THR A 146 -4.52 -9.27 -3.06
CA THR A 146 -5.65 -8.39 -2.75
C THR A 146 -6.60 -9.05 -1.76
N THR A 147 -7.46 -8.26 -1.11
CA THR A 147 -8.52 -8.77 -0.23
C THR A 147 -9.42 -9.75 -0.98
N ASN A 148 -9.85 -10.81 -0.31
CA ASN A 148 -10.83 -11.75 -0.85
C ASN A 148 -12.20 -11.06 -0.99
N PRO A 149 -12.79 -10.99 -2.22
CA PRO A 149 -14.09 -10.36 -2.45
C PRO A 149 -15.22 -10.97 -1.62
N GLU A 150 -15.20 -12.28 -1.36
CA GLU A 150 -16.22 -12.96 -0.58
C GLU A 150 -16.18 -12.56 0.91
N VAL A 151 -14.99 -12.34 1.46
CA VAL A 151 -14.80 -11.78 2.82
C VAL A 151 -15.34 -10.36 2.87
N LEU A 152 -15.12 -9.55 1.82
CA LEU A 152 -15.63 -8.21 1.75
C LEU A 152 -17.16 -8.18 1.69
N VAL A 153 -17.78 -9.02 0.86
CA VAL A 153 -19.26 -9.17 0.78
C VAL A 153 -19.82 -9.50 2.15
N ALA A 154 -19.29 -10.55 2.78
CA ALA A 154 -19.74 -11.00 4.10
C ALA A 154 -19.64 -9.89 5.16
N LEU A 155 -18.57 -9.12 5.16
CA LEU A 155 -18.39 -8.00 6.08
C LEU A 155 -19.40 -6.87 5.80
N ILE A 156 -19.59 -6.49 4.54
CA ILE A 156 -20.57 -5.45 4.16
C ILE A 156 -21.98 -5.85 4.62
N GLU A 157 -22.37 -7.11 4.39
CA GLU A 157 -23.67 -7.62 4.83
C GLU A 157 -23.84 -7.51 6.34
N LEU A 158 -22.90 -7.99 7.14
CA LEU A 158 -22.94 -7.91 8.60
C LEU A 158 -23.04 -6.46 9.10
N VAL A 159 -22.30 -5.54 8.49
CA VAL A 159 -22.32 -4.11 8.83
C VAL A 159 -23.69 -3.49 8.51
N ARG A 160 -24.28 -3.87 7.39
CA ARG A 160 -25.65 -3.41 7.00
C ARG A 160 -26.73 -4.01 7.89
N GLU A 161 -26.64 -5.30 8.20
CA GLU A 161 -27.55 -5.99 9.13
C GLU A 161 -27.51 -5.35 10.54
N ALA A 162 -26.36 -4.84 10.97
CA ALA A 162 -26.21 -4.08 12.21
C ALA A 162 -26.85 -2.68 12.16
N GLY A 163 -27.35 -2.25 10.99
CA GLY A 163 -28.12 -1.01 10.83
C GLY A 163 -27.29 0.19 10.37
N ALA A 164 -26.09 -0.01 9.82
CA ALA A 164 -25.35 1.08 9.19
C ALA A 164 -26.20 1.77 8.11
N ARG A 165 -26.21 3.11 8.12
CA ARG A 165 -26.92 3.93 7.13
C ARG A 165 -26.26 3.87 5.76
N GLU A 166 -24.93 3.84 5.76
CA GLU A 166 -24.14 3.83 4.54
C GLU A 166 -22.86 3.03 4.76
N VAL A 167 -22.50 2.20 3.79
CA VAL A 167 -21.23 1.50 3.74
C VAL A 167 -20.46 1.98 2.51
N ARG A 168 -19.24 2.43 2.71
CA ARG A 168 -18.34 2.95 1.68
C ARG A 168 -17.13 2.04 1.57
N VAL A 169 -16.73 1.71 0.36
CA VAL A 169 -15.52 0.92 0.08
C VAL A 169 -14.54 1.81 -0.67
N ALA A 170 -13.31 1.90 -0.17
CA ALA A 170 -12.29 2.78 -0.74
C ALA A 170 -10.88 2.22 -0.58
N ASP A 171 -10.09 2.36 -1.63
CA ASP A 171 -8.63 2.15 -1.63
C ASP A 171 -8.02 3.03 -2.73
N ASN A 172 -6.75 3.39 -2.60
CA ASN A 172 -5.98 4.05 -3.63
C ASN A 172 -4.88 3.09 -4.10
N PRO A 173 -5.09 2.35 -5.20
CA PRO A 173 -4.15 1.39 -5.77
C PRO A 173 -2.81 2.00 -6.17
N ILE A 174 -1.83 1.16 -6.48
CA ILE A 174 -0.54 1.55 -7.06
C ILE A 174 -0.63 1.63 -8.59
N GLU A 175 -1.38 0.69 -9.17
CA GLU A 175 -1.68 0.63 -10.61
C GLU A 175 -3.02 1.33 -10.90
N SER A 176 -3.55 1.23 -12.13
CA SER A 176 -4.84 1.85 -12.50
C SER A 176 -5.96 1.45 -11.53
N PRO A 177 -6.61 2.42 -10.87
CA PRO A 177 -7.67 2.10 -9.92
C PRO A 177 -8.80 1.27 -10.53
N GLU A 178 -9.28 1.65 -11.70
CA GLU A 178 -10.38 0.97 -12.38
C GLU A 178 -10.02 -0.50 -12.66
N SER A 179 -8.82 -0.74 -13.24
CA SER A 179 -8.34 -2.09 -13.54
C SER A 179 -8.15 -2.92 -12.27
N CYS A 180 -7.57 -2.33 -11.23
CA CYS A 180 -7.34 -3.02 -9.94
C CYS A 180 -8.66 -3.45 -9.29
N PHE A 181 -9.64 -2.57 -9.22
CA PHE A 181 -10.96 -2.88 -8.63
C PHE A 181 -11.74 -3.91 -9.42
N VAL A 182 -11.68 -3.85 -10.76
CA VAL A 182 -12.31 -4.85 -11.64
C VAL A 182 -11.60 -6.19 -11.52
N ARG A 183 -10.28 -6.21 -11.68
CA ARG A 183 -9.51 -7.46 -11.76
C ARG A 183 -9.48 -8.24 -10.44
N SER A 184 -9.46 -7.53 -9.32
CA SER A 184 -9.55 -8.15 -8.00
C SER A 184 -10.94 -8.70 -7.65
N GLY A 185 -11.99 -8.31 -8.38
CA GLY A 185 -13.37 -8.62 -8.08
C GLY A 185 -14.00 -7.73 -6.99
N ILE A 186 -13.26 -6.80 -6.42
CA ILE A 186 -13.73 -5.93 -5.33
C ILE A 186 -14.84 -4.99 -5.78
N GLN A 187 -14.79 -4.50 -7.02
CA GLN A 187 -15.87 -3.66 -7.57
C GLN A 187 -17.19 -4.43 -7.60
N ALA A 188 -17.21 -5.62 -8.20
CA ALA A 188 -18.41 -6.45 -8.29
C ALA A 188 -18.93 -6.85 -6.90
N ALA A 189 -18.05 -7.22 -5.98
CA ALA A 189 -18.39 -7.54 -4.60
C ALA A 189 -19.04 -6.34 -3.87
N THR A 190 -18.47 -5.15 -4.01
CA THR A 190 -18.99 -3.92 -3.42
C THR A 190 -20.40 -3.60 -3.91
N GLN A 191 -20.61 -3.69 -5.23
CA GLN A 191 -21.90 -3.42 -5.87
C GLN A 191 -22.94 -4.47 -5.48
N ALA A 192 -22.60 -5.74 -5.51
CA ALA A 192 -23.50 -6.84 -5.15
C ALA A 192 -23.97 -6.75 -3.69
N ALA A 193 -23.09 -6.36 -2.77
CA ALA A 193 -23.42 -6.18 -1.35
C ALA A 193 -24.12 -4.83 -1.06
N GLY A 194 -24.32 -3.96 -2.06
CA GLY A 194 -25.04 -2.69 -1.94
C GLY A 194 -24.26 -1.63 -1.17
N ALA A 195 -22.93 -1.65 -1.24
CA ALA A 195 -22.07 -0.60 -0.72
C ALA A 195 -21.67 0.39 -1.82
N ARG A 196 -21.30 1.61 -1.41
CA ARG A 196 -20.82 2.65 -2.32
C ARG A 196 -19.32 2.52 -2.54
N LEU A 197 -18.92 2.39 -3.81
CA LEU A 197 -17.50 2.38 -4.19
C LEU A 197 -17.01 3.81 -4.39
N TYR A 198 -15.85 4.11 -3.80
CA TYR A 198 -15.08 5.33 -4.03
C TYR A 198 -13.79 4.99 -4.77
N LEU A 199 -13.64 5.52 -5.98
CA LEU A 199 -12.37 5.48 -6.72
C LEU A 199 -11.58 6.76 -6.43
N PRO A 200 -10.24 6.70 -6.36
CA PRO A 200 -9.42 7.86 -6.11
C PRO A 200 -9.45 8.81 -7.32
N ALA A 201 -9.99 10.01 -7.10
CA ALA A 201 -9.96 11.11 -8.05
C ALA A 201 -9.28 12.32 -7.37
N PRO A 202 -8.67 13.26 -8.10
CA PRO A 202 -7.94 14.37 -7.50
C PRO A 202 -8.74 15.19 -6.47
N ASN A 203 -10.02 15.41 -6.71
CA ASN A 203 -10.94 16.14 -5.83
C ASN A 203 -11.34 15.34 -4.56
N GLU A 204 -11.07 14.06 -4.50
CA GLU A 204 -11.33 13.20 -3.35
C GLU A 204 -10.21 13.26 -2.30
N PHE A 205 -9.09 13.94 -2.60
CA PHE A 205 -7.97 14.09 -1.68
C PHE A 205 -8.00 15.44 -0.98
N SER A 206 -7.62 15.43 0.30
CA SER A 206 -7.38 16.62 1.10
C SER A 206 -6.13 16.43 1.95
N MET A 207 -5.49 17.54 2.35
CA MET A 207 -4.37 17.49 3.29
C MET A 207 -4.87 17.06 4.66
N LEU A 208 -4.31 15.98 5.19
CA LEU A 208 -4.54 15.49 6.55
C LEU A 208 -3.39 15.91 7.46
N GLY A 209 -3.73 16.42 8.64
CA GLY A 209 -2.78 16.63 9.73
C GLY A 209 -2.69 15.37 10.60
N THR A 210 -1.47 14.86 10.79
CA THR A 210 -1.17 13.73 11.67
C THR A 210 -0.10 14.17 12.69
N PRO A 211 -0.48 14.86 13.78
CA PRO A 211 0.48 15.38 14.75
C PRO A 211 1.38 14.28 15.32
N GLY A 212 2.68 14.53 15.32
CA GLY A 212 3.70 13.58 15.79
C GLY A 212 4.11 12.51 14.79
N ALA A 213 3.58 12.52 13.56
CA ALA A 213 4.11 11.70 12.47
C ALA A 213 5.45 12.26 11.96
N THR A 214 6.35 11.38 11.59
CA THR A 214 7.66 11.75 11.04
C THR A 214 7.59 12.04 9.55
N TRP A 215 6.81 11.25 8.82
CA TRP A 215 6.76 11.28 7.37
C TRP A 215 5.49 11.92 6.82
N ILE A 216 4.37 11.81 7.57
CA ILE A 216 3.05 12.23 7.11
C ILE A 216 2.37 13.21 8.08
N GLU A 217 3.15 14.06 8.74
CA GLU A 217 2.60 15.09 9.63
C GLU A 217 1.56 15.96 8.92
N ARG A 218 1.78 16.23 7.63
CA ARG A 218 0.84 16.89 6.71
C ARG A 218 0.96 16.22 5.36
N TRP A 219 -0.05 15.41 4.99
CA TRP A 219 0.03 14.61 3.77
C TRP A 219 -1.33 14.52 3.06
N PRO A 220 -1.36 14.42 1.70
CA PRO A 220 -2.57 14.14 0.95
C PRO A 220 -3.19 12.81 1.37
N PHE A 221 -4.44 12.84 1.76
CA PHE A 221 -5.21 11.71 2.24
C PHE A 221 -6.49 11.56 1.41
N PHE A 222 -6.90 10.37 1.12
CA PHE A 222 -8.13 10.04 0.39
C PHE A 222 -9.35 10.34 1.28
N TRP A 223 -9.70 11.63 1.34
CA TRP A 223 -10.67 12.17 2.29
C TRP A 223 -12.12 11.89 1.90
N GLY A 224 -12.47 11.87 0.60
CA GLY A 224 -13.86 11.75 0.13
C GLY A 224 -14.67 10.66 0.81
N PRO A 225 -14.19 9.41 0.89
CA PRO A 225 -14.91 8.35 1.60
C PRO A 225 -15.07 8.60 3.11
N PHE A 226 -14.23 9.45 3.72
CA PHE A 226 -14.23 9.74 5.15
C PHE A 226 -15.14 10.92 5.54
N GLU A 227 -15.65 11.69 4.58
CA GLU A 227 -16.51 12.83 4.88
C GLU A 227 -17.79 12.37 5.61
N GLY A 228 -17.92 12.78 6.89
CA GLY A 228 -19.04 12.37 7.75
C GLY A 228 -19.05 10.89 8.16
N ALA A 229 -17.97 10.15 7.90
CA ALA A 229 -17.83 8.78 8.42
C ALA A 229 -17.51 8.78 9.91
N ASN A 230 -18.06 7.82 10.63
CA ASN A 230 -17.83 7.64 12.07
C ASN A 230 -17.35 6.24 12.46
N LYS A 231 -17.19 5.35 11.49
CA LYS A 231 -16.61 4.01 11.63
C LYS A 231 -15.66 3.71 10.50
N VAL A 232 -14.54 3.04 10.81
CA VAL A 232 -13.54 2.62 9.82
C VAL A 232 -13.10 1.20 10.10
N ILE A 233 -13.17 0.34 9.10
CA ILE A 233 -12.77 -1.06 9.15
C ILE A 233 -11.70 -1.31 8.10
N GLY A 234 -10.57 -1.89 8.50
CA GLY A 234 -9.55 -2.36 7.56
C GLY A 234 -9.73 -3.84 7.25
N VAL A 235 -9.64 -4.22 5.96
CA VAL A 235 -9.61 -5.64 5.56
C VAL A 235 -8.37 -5.86 4.72
N SER A 236 -7.42 -6.59 5.23
CA SER A 236 -6.11 -6.78 4.61
C SER A 236 -5.80 -8.24 4.37
N PRO A 237 -5.36 -8.64 3.18
CA PRO A 237 -4.75 -9.95 3.00
C PRO A 237 -3.44 -10.01 3.78
N ILE A 238 -3.08 -11.21 4.18
CA ILE A 238 -1.74 -11.49 4.71
C ILE A 238 -0.82 -11.90 3.56
N LYS A 239 0.31 -11.21 3.43
CA LYS A 239 1.26 -11.49 2.35
C LYS A 239 2.70 -11.16 2.72
N ASP A 240 3.61 -11.95 2.17
CA ASP A 240 5.03 -11.63 2.12
C ASP A 240 5.27 -10.24 1.51
N HIS A 241 6.39 -9.61 1.83
CA HIS A 241 6.75 -8.31 1.27
C HIS A 241 8.27 -8.13 1.29
N ASN A 242 8.84 -7.89 0.11
CA ASN A 242 10.28 -7.77 -0.10
C ASN A 242 10.98 -6.68 0.73
N LEU A 243 10.31 -5.55 1.05
CA LEU A 243 10.92 -4.44 1.80
C LEU A 243 10.64 -4.50 3.30
N CYS A 244 9.41 -4.77 3.71
CA CYS A 244 9.02 -4.77 5.12
C CYS A 244 8.72 -6.17 5.65
N ARG A 245 9.12 -7.21 4.92
CA ARG A 245 8.98 -8.64 5.22
C ARG A 245 7.54 -9.15 5.24
N ALA A 246 6.56 -8.34 5.63
CA ALA A 246 5.14 -8.68 5.58
C ALA A 246 4.28 -7.44 5.31
N SER A 247 3.16 -7.65 4.62
CA SER A 247 2.12 -6.63 4.44
C SER A 247 0.80 -7.17 4.99
N MET A 248 0.28 -6.49 6.00
CA MET A 248 -0.89 -6.87 6.78
C MET A 248 -1.73 -5.63 7.14
N THR A 249 -2.47 -5.65 8.23
CA THR A 249 -3.49 -4.63 8.58
C THR A 249 -2.91 -3.24 8.79
N THR A 250 -1.79 -3.12 9.51
CA THR A 250 -1.16 -1.82 9.81
C THR A 250 -0.66 -1.14 8.55
N LYS A 251 0.03 -1.88 7.68
CA LYS A 251 0.52 -1.34 6.40
C LYS A 251 -0.62 -1.05 5.41
N ASN A 252 -1.76 -1.69 5.55
CA ASN A 252 -2.88 -1.52 4.63
C ASN A 252 -3.35 -0.06 4.52
N TRP A 253 -3.21 0.75 5.56
CA TRP A 253 -3.58 2.17 5.54
C TRP A 253 -2.77 3.00 4.55
N TYR A 254 -1.63 2.49 4.06
CA TYR A 254 -0.83 3.11 3.01
C TYR A 254 -1.65 3.45 1.75
N GLY A 255 -2.65 2.63 1.42
CA GLY A 255 -3.59 2.88 0.32
C GLY A 255 -4.55 4.05 0.55
N LEU A 256 -4.46 4.79 1.65
CA LEU A 256 -5.21 6.04 1.85
C LEU A 256 -4.37 7.29 1.56
N LEU A 257 -3.07 7.13 1.35
CA LEU A 257 -2.18 8.24 1.04
C LEU A 257 -2.26 8.60 -0.45
N GLY A 258 -2.28 9.89 -0.73
CA GLY A 258 -2.12 10.46 -2.06
C GLY A 258 -0.68 10.90 -2.33
N GLY A 259 -0.51 11.82 -3.28
CA GLY A 259 0.77 12.43 -3.61
C GLY A 259 1.85 11.43 -4.04
N ARG A 260 3.11 11.80 -3.89
CA ARG A 260 4.27 10.96 -4.25
C ARG A 260 4.65 9.98 -3.13
N ARG A 261 3.66 9.22 -2.62
CA ARG A 261 3.83 8.29 -1.48
C ARG A 261 4.93 7.23 -1.68
N ASN A 262 5.32 6.91 -2.92
CA ASN A 262 6.39 5.95 -3.21
C ASN A 262 7.74 6.34 -2.59
N GLN A 263 7.99 7.62 -2.30
CA GLN A 263 9.21 8.06 -1.61
C GLN A 263 9.38 7.44 -0.20
N PHE A 264 8.30 7.04 0.46
CA PHE A 264 8.34 6.43 1.79
C PHE A 264 8.94 5.02 1.82
N HIS A 265 9.22 4.42 0.66
CA HIS A 265 9.98 3.16 0.61
C HIS A 265 11.42 3.30 1.12
N GLN A 266 11.94 4.53 1.28
CA GLN A 266 13.25 4.79 1.88
C GLN A 266 13.27 4.51 3.40
N ASP A 267 12.14 4.67 4.11
CA ASP A 267 11.94 4.22 5.49
C ASP A 267 10.57 3.56 5.64
N ILE A 268 10.44 2.39 5.06
CA ILE A 268 9.16 1.65 5.04
C ILE A 268 8.65 1.32 6.44
N HIS A 269 9.52 1.10 7.42
CA HIS A 269 9.12 0.81 8.78
C HIS A 269 8.68 2.06 9.54
N GLY A 270 9.30 3.20 9.29
CA GLY A 270 8.91 4.50 9.84
C GLY A 270 7.52 4.91 9.35
N ILE A 271 7.29 4.84 8.03
CA ILE A 271 5.95 5.17 7.50
C ILE A 271 4.87 4.23 8.02
N ILE A 272 5.11 2.92 8.18
CA ILE A 272 4.10 2.00 8.72
C ILE A 272 3.76 2.38 10.17
N ALA A 273 4.71 2.80 10.98
CA ALA A 273 4.44 3.30 12.32
C ALA A 273 3.64 4.62 12.30
N ASP A 274 3.91 5.50 11.35
CA ASP A 274 3.11 6.71 11.16
C ASP A 274 1.68 6.41 10.69
N LEU A 275 1.47 5.36 9.88
CA LEU A 275 0.13 4.90 9.49
C LEU A 275 -0.67 4.41 10.69
N ALA A 276 -0.04 3.70 11.63
CA ALA A 276 -0.66 3.28 12.89
C ALA A 276 -1.06 4.48 13.76
N LEU A 277 -0.26 5.56 13.75
CA LEU A 277 -0.59 6.82 14.43
C LEU A 277 -1.73 7.56 13.72
N MET A 278 -1.67 7.61 12.39
CA MET A 278 -2.64 8.33 11.55
C MET A 278 -4.06 7.82 11.73
N LEU A 279 -4.24 6.49 11.80
CA LEU A 279 -5.56 5.91 11.79
C LEU A 279 -5.72 4.79 12.82
N ARG A 280 -6.58 5.03 13.82
CA ARG A 280 -7.06 4.02 14.77
C ARG A 280 -8.41 3.52 14.29
N PRO A 281 -8.52 2.29 13.78
CA PRO A 281 -9.77 1.77 13.22
C PRO A 281 -10.79 1.38 14.29
N THR A 282 -12.03 1.17 13.87
CA THR A 282 -13.07 0.53 14.68
C THR A 282 -12.66 -0.92 15.00
N PHE A 283 -12.24 -1.64 13.99
CA PHE A 283 -11.55 -2.93 14.06
C PHE A 283 -10.87 -3.23 12.71
N VAL A 284 -10.04 -4.26 12.71
CA VAL A 284 -9.42 -4.79 11.48
C VAL A 284 -9.75 -6.26 11.30
N VAL A 285 -9.77 -6.68 10.04
CA VAL A 285 -9.84 -8.07 9.61
C VAL A 285 -8.55 -8.38 8.85
N LEU A 286 -7.74 -9.28 9.38
CA LEU A 286 -6.64 -9.87 8.64
C LEU A 286 -7.18 -11.09 7.89
N ASP A 287 -7.27 -10.95 6.59
CA ASP A 287 -7.76 -11.98 5.68
C ASP A 287 -6.63 -12.95 5.33
N ALA A 288 -6.64 -14.09 5.97
CA ALA A 288 -5.79 -15.23 5.69
C ALA A 288 -6.57 -16.41 5.10
N THR A 289 -7.65 -16.14 4.39
CA THR A 289 -8.32 -17.19 3.59
C THR A 289 -7.38 -17.75 2.53
N ARG A 290 -6.50 -16.91 2.04
CA ARG A 290 -5.32 -17.21 1.20
C ARG A 290 -4.11 -16.49 1.77
N VAL A 291 -2.98 -17.17 1.82
CA VAL A 291 -1.72 -16.62 2.32
C VAL A 291 -0.72 -16.55 1.17
N LEU A 292 -0.36 -15.35 0.74
CA LEU A 292 0.76 -15.15 -0.20
C LEU A 292 2.07 -15.23 0.61
N PHE A 293 2.63 -16.43 0.72
CA PHE A 293 3.73 -16.69 1.66
C PHE A 293 5.12 -16.38 1.10
N ARG A 294 5.26 -16.11 -0.21
CA ARG A 294 6.49 -15.68 -0.86
C ARG A 294 6.22 -14.87 -2.13
N SER A 295 7.25 -14.23 -2.70
CA SER A 295 7.17 -13.39 -3.91
C SER A 295 6.19 -12.21 -3.79
N GLY A 296 5.87 -11.81 -2.55
CA GLY A 296 5.03 -10.65 -2.30
C GLY A 296 5.80 -9.31 -2.45
N PRO A 297 5.08 -8.19 -2.51
CA PRO A 297 3.65 -8.04 -2.24
C PRO A 297 2.73 -8.28 -3.45
N THR A 298 3.27 -8.41 -4.67
CA THR A 298 2.51 -8.47 -5.92
C THR A 298 2.09 -9.89 -6.28
N GLY A 299 2.90 -10.89 -5.89
CA GLY A 299 2.69 -12.28 -6.28
C GLY A 299 2.73 -12.47 -7.80
N GLY A 300 2.00 -13.44 -8.30
CA GLY A 300 1.87 -13.71 -9.76
C GLY A 300 1.83 -15.20 -10.08
N ASN A 301 2.20 -16.05 -9.13
CA ASN A 301 2.19 -17.50 -9.26
C ASN A 301 1.30 -18.12 -8.16
N LEU A 302 0.36 -18.97 -8.53
CA LEU A 302 -0.48 -19.69 -7.57
C LEU A 302 0.32 -20.59 -6.64
N GLY A 303 1.50 -21.09 -7.06
CA GLY A 303 2.42 -21.82 -6.21
C GLY A 303 3.04 -21.03 -5.06
N ASP A 304 2.87 -19.70 -5.03
CA ASP A 304 3.29 -18.82 -3.95
C ASP A 304 2.16 -18.52 -2.95
N VAL A 305 0.98 -19.11 -3.18
CA VAL A 305 -0.23 -18.93 -2.36
C VAL A 305 -0.62 -20.27 -1.75
N LYS A 306 -0.87 -20.28 -0.44
CA LYS A 306 -1.44 -21.45 0.24
C LYS A 306 -2.82 -21.11 0.80
N PRO A 307 -3.75 -22.10 0.86
CA PRO A 307 -5.00 -21.91 1.58
C PRO A 307 -4.69 -21.72 3.07
N GLY A 308 -5.26 -20.68 3.67
CA GLY A 308 -5.12 -20.42 5.10
C GLY A 308 -6.43 -20.60 5.85
N ASN A 309 -7.57 -20.46 5.14
CA ASN A 309 -8.93 -20.66 5.67
C ASN A 309 -9.13 -20.03 7.06
N THR A 310 -8.52 -18.84 7.26
CA THR A 310 -8.48 -18.19 8.57
C THR A 310 -8.79 -16.71 8.41
N LEU A 311 -9.56 -16.18 9.36
CA LEU A 311 -9.79 -14.74 9.56
C LEU A 311 -9.36 -14.36 10.97
N VAL A 312 -8.62 -13.26 11.10
CA VAL A 312 -8.27 -12.69 12.40
C VAL A 312 -8.94 -11.34 12.53
N VAL A 313 -9.72 -11.14 13.59
CA VAL A 313 -10.42 -9.89 13.88
C VAL A 313 -9.89 -9.31 15.18
N SER A 314 -9.52 -8.04 15.16
CA SER A 314 -9.01 -7.32 16.34
C SER A 314 -9.28 -5.82 16.25
N ARG A 315 -9.33 -5.16 17.41
CA ARG A 315 -9.28 -3.71 17.50
C ARG A 315 -7.84 -3.18 17.45
N ASP A 316 -6.88 -4.05 17.71
CA ASP A 316 -5.44 -3.76 17.69
C ASP A 316 -4.83 -4.33 16.40
N SER A 317 -4.52 -3.42 15.46
CA SER A 317 -3.90 -3.79 14.18
C SER A 317 -2.54 -4.45 14.37
N LEU A 318 -1.76 -4.00 15.36
CA LEU A 318 -0.43 -4.51 15.61
C LEU A 318 -0.47 -5.95 16.16
N ALA A 319 -1.43 -6.23 17.02
CA ALA A 319 -1.66 -7.57 17.57
C ALA A 319 -2.13 -8.55 16.48
N ALA A 320 -3.05 -8.12 15.60
CA ALA A 320 -3.48 -8.93 14.47
C ALA A 320 -2.31 -9.23 13.53
N ASP A 321 -1.46 -8.24 13.25
CA ASP A 321 -0.27 -8.41 12.43
C ASP A 321 0.77 -9.34 13.10
N ALA A 322 0.96 -9.24 14.43
CA ALA A 322 1.87 -10.10 15.18
C ALA A 322 1.41 -11.57 15.18
N TYR A 323 0.10 -11.81 15.34
CA TYR A 323 -0.47 -13.14 15.18
C TYR A 323 -0.25 -13.67 13.75
N GLY A 324 -0.53 -12.83 12.76
CA GLY A 324 -0.35 -13.17 11.35
C GLY A 324 1.09 -13.53 11.00
N TRP A 325 2.05 -12.76 11.50
CA TRP A 325 3.48 -13.03 11.34
C TRP A 325 3.87 -14.42 11.89
N ASP A 326 3.44 -14.70 13.09
CA ASP A 326 3.85 -15.82 13.89
C ASP A 326 3.18 -17.13 13.43
N GLN A 327 1.86 -17.09 13.24
CA GLN A 327 1.04 -18.29 13.04
C GLN A 327 0.65 -18.53 11.56
N LEU A 328 0.51 -17.48 10.76
CA LEU A 328 -0.03 -17.59 9.41
C LEU A 328 1.06 -17.49 8.33
N LEU A 329 2.09 -16.67 8.54
CA LEU A 329 3.31 -16.66 7.73
C LEU A 329 4.35 -17.67 8.22
N GLU A 330 4.07 -18.34 9.36
CA GLU A 330 4.92 -19.39 9.95
C GLU A 330 6.35 -18.90 10.28
N ARG A 331 6.47 -17.61 10.67
CA ARG A 331 7.75 -16.96 11.00
C ARG A 331 8.02 -16.93 12.50
N LYS A 332 7.50 -17.92 13.21
CA LYS A 332 7.68 -18.07 14.67
C LYS A 332 9.17 -18.16 15.02
N GLY A 333 9.60 -17.32 15.94
CA GLY A 333 11.00 -17.25 16.37
C GLY A 333 11.87 -16.32 15.51
N GLU A 334 11.39 -15.82 14.40
CA GLU A 334 12.07 -14.76 13.67
C GLU A 334 11.77 -13.39 14.32
N ALA A 335 12.76 -12.47 14.23
CA ALA A 335 12.56 -11.10 14.69
C ALA A 335 11.42 -10.43 13.93
N LEU A 336 10.53 -9.78 14.67
CA LEU A 336 9.45 -8.97 14.08
C LEU A 336 10.03 -7.86 13.19
N PRO A 337 9.35 -7.47 12.11
CA PRO A 337 9.69 -6.27 11.35
C PRO A 337 9.78 -5.03 12.23
N ALA A 338 10.74 -4.14 11.98
CA ALA A 338 11.04 -3.01 12.88
C ALA A 338 9.85 -2.03 13.10
N TYR A 339 8.83 -2.04 12.25
CA TYR A 339 7.64 -1.21 12.48
C TYR A 339 6.86 -1.63 13.73
N PHE A 340 6.97 -2.88 14.17
CA PHE A 340 6.34 -3.33 15.42
C PHE A 340 6.90 -2.61 16.64
N GLU A 341 8.23 -2.58 16.75
CA GLU A 341 8.91 -1.86 17.83
C GLU A 341 8.63 -0.35 17.76
N LYS A 342 8.76 0.25 16.57
CA LYS A 342 8.46 1.68 16.36
C LYS A 342 7.03 2.06 16.74
N SER A 343 6.05 1.20 16.45
CA SER A 343 4.65 1.42 16.81
C SER A 343 4.40 1.20 18.30
N ALA A 344 4.98 0.16 18.89
CA ALA A 344 4.84 -0.15 20.31
C ALA A 344 5.47 0.93 21.21
N ALA A 345 6.63 1.48 20.83
CA ALA A 345 7.26 2.60 21.53
C ALA A 345 6.38 3.86 21.58
N ARG A 346 5.45 3.99 20.64
CA ARG A 346 4.45 5.07 20.55
C ARG A 346 3.09 4.68 21.13
N GLN A 347 2.96 3.51 21.77
CA GLN A 347 1.73 2.97 22.36
C GLN A 347 0.58 2.84 21.33
N LEU A 348 0.92 2.41 20.10
CA LEU A 348 -0.03 2.29 19.00
C LEU A 348 -0.59 0.86 18.82
N GLY A 349 -0.29 -0.04 19.74
CA GLY A 349 -0.78 -1.42 19.80
C GLY A 349 0.18 -2.37 20.52
N GLN A 350 -0.24 -3.61 20.67
CA GLN A 350 0.49 -4.66 21.39
C GLN A 350 1.21 -5.60 20.41
N PRO A 351 2.56 -5.57 20.34
CA PRO A 351 3.30 -6.43 19.42
C PRO A 351 3.41 -7.90 19.88
N ASP A 352 3.11 -8.19 21.14
CA ASP A 352 3.04 -9.54 21.68
C ASP A 352 1.57 -9.94 21.89
N TRP A 353 0.98 -10.56 20.88
CA TRP A 353 -0.41 -10.97 20.88
C TRP A 353 -0.76 -11.95 22.03
N ARG A 354 0.23 -12.64 22.61
CA ARG A 354 0.03 -13.59 23.72
C ARG A 354 -0.31 -12.89 25.04
N LYS A 355 -0.09 -11.58 25.12
CA LYS A 355 -0.48 -10.75 26.27
C LYS A 355 -1.93 -10.30 26.21
N LEU A 356 -2.62 -10.61 25.12
CA LEU A 356 -4.02 -10.27 24.91
C LEU A 356 -4.92 -11.49 25.11
N SER A 357 -6.18 -11.23 25.43
CA SER A 357 -7.19 -12.27 25.47
C SER A 357 -7.53 -12.72 24.04
N LEU A 358 -7.21 -13.98 23.74
CA LEU A 358 -7.47 -14.62 22.44
C LEU A 358 -8.69 -15.55 22.53
N ARG A 359 -9.55 -15.48 21.52
CA ARG A 359 -10.59 -16.48 21.26
C ARG A 359 -10.37 -17.10 19.89
N GLU A 360 -10.22 -18.41 19.87
CA GLU A 360 -10.09 -19.21 18.64
C GLU A 360 -11.31 -20.08 18.47
N LEU A 361 -11.81 -20.18 17.24
CA LEU A 361 -13.02 -20.95 16.90
C LEU A 361 -12.93 -21.56 15.50
N SER A 362 -13.60 -22.68 15.32
CA SER A 362 -13.75 -23.34 14.02
C SER A 362 -15.21 -23.26 13.58
N VAL A 363 -15.40 -22.96 12.31
CA VAL A 363 -16.71 -22.85 11.67
C VAL A 363 -16.76 -23.87 10.55
N GLY A 364 -17.66 -24.83 10.70
CA GLY A 364 -17.82 -25.97 9.78
C GLY A 364 -18.50 -25.65 8.45
#